data_e64f1796b87ce55ce050e09516fdd019
#
_entry.id   e64f1796b87ce55ce050e09516fdd019
#
_cell.length_a   1.000
_cell.length_b   1.000
_cell.length_c   1.000
_cell.angle_alpha   90.00
_cell.angle_beta   90.00
_cell.angle_gamma   90.00
#
_symmetry.space_group_name_H-M   'P 1'
#
loop_
_entity.id
_entity.type
_entity.pdbx_description
1 polymer ?
#
loop_
_entity_poly.entity_id
_entity_poly.type
_entity_poly.pdbx_seq_one_letter_code
_entity_poly.pdbx_strand_id
1 'polypeptide(L)'
;NTVDVICYDEFSGTVYLNNEQIAQVENNYSNLNDNVSTCANKYWTLHDKTDKIITWKKAVAAAVLAGIIASVIPKIGPVTVIAKIGLSALSVVASMCVNGHVKCASYVHVMPDASVKVKCNWTFAPAKGESYGPFSAYY
;
A
#
# COMPACT_ATOMS: atom_id res chain seq x y z
N ASN A 1 -29.07 0.14 -3.53
CA ASN A 1 -27.79 -0.20 -4.12
C ASN A 1 -26.84 0.98 -4.09
N THR A 2 -26.25 1.17 -2.93
CA THR A 2 -25.26 2.21 -2.77
C THR A 2 -23.87 1.64 -3.09
N VAL A 3 -23.13 2.37 -3.89
CA VAL A 3 -21.73 2.05 -4.19
C VAL A 3 -20.87 2.89 -3.24
N ASP A 4 -20.00 2.23 -2.50
CA ASP A 4 -19.05 2.94 -1.66
C ASP A 4 -17.98 3.59 -2.51
N VAL A 5 -17.76 4.87 -2.29
CA VAL A 5 -16.77 5.65 -3.02
C VAL A 5 -15.63 6.02 -2.07
N ILE A 6 -14.44 5.56 -2.41
CA ILE A 6 -13.21 5.87 -1.66
C ILE A 6 -12.44 6.92 -2.44
N CYS A 7 -12.10 8.00 -1.76
CA CYS A 7 -11.34 9.09 -2.35
C CYS A 7 -10.12 9.39 -1.47
N TYR A 8 -8.94 9.38 -2.08
CA TYR A 8 -7.70 9.68 -1.40
C TYR A 8 -7.18 11.04 -1.89
N ASP A 9 -7.05 11.99 -0.98
CA ASP A 9 -6.46 13.29 -1.26
C ASP A 9 -4.98 13.24 -0.93
N GLU A 10 -4.15 13.23 -1.96
CA GLU A 10 -2.70 13.12 -1.81
C GLU A 10 -2.08 14.33 -1.09
N PHE A 11 -2.68 15.50 -1.20
CA PHE A 11 -2.14 16.71 -0.59
C PHE A 11 -2.31 16.70 0.93
N SER A 12 -3.49 16.35 1.40
CA SER A 12 -3.77 16.31 2.84
C SER A 12 -3.50 14.95 3.47
N GLY A 13 -3.37 13.91 2.66
CA GLY A 13 -3.27 12.53 3.14
C GLY A 13 -4.58 11.97 3.67
N THR A 14 -5.69 12.64 3.41
CA THR A 14 -6.98 12.24 3.97
C THR A 14 -7.69 11.26 3.05
N VAL A 15 -8.25 10.20 3.63
CA VAL A 15 -9.06 9.23 2.91
C VAL A 15 -10.51 9.41 3.30
N TYR A 16 -11.37 9.55 2.29
CA TYR A 16 -12.81 9.73 2.48
C TYR A 16 -13.55 8.50 1.99
N LEU A 17 -14.56 8.09 2.73
CA LEU A 17 -15.53 7.10 2.30
C LEU A 17 -16.87 7.79 2.23
N ASN A 18 -17.43 7.89 1.02
CA ASN A 18 -18.72 8.56 0.79
C ASN A 18 -18.75 9.98 1.40
N ASN A 19 -17.67 10.74 1.19
CA ASN A 19 -17.47 12.10 1.68
C ASN A 19 -17.24 12.20 3.21
N GLU A 20 -17.11 11.09 3.90
CA GLU A 20 -16.76 11.08 5.32
C GLU A 20 -15.29 10.72 5.50
N GLN A 21 -14.57 11.50 6.28
CA GLN A 21 -13.18 11.21 6.58
C GLN A 21 -13.08 9.96 7.46
N ILE A 22 -12.41 8.93 6.95
CA ILE A 22 -12.27 7.66 7.68
C ILE A 22 -10.84 7.32 8.05
N ALA A 23 -9.86 7.87 7.33
CA ALA A 23 -8.47 7.53 7.56
C ALA A 23 -7.56 8.69 7.19
N GLN A 24 -6.34 8.64 7.73
CA GLN A 24 -5.29 9.60 7.45
C GLN A 24 -4.04 8.84 7.03
N VAL A 25 -3.37 9.33 5.99
CA VAL A 25 -2.13 8.74 5.49
C VAL A 25 -1.01 9.74 5.69
N GLU A 26 0.08 9.28 6.28
CA GLU A 26 1.28 10.08 6.49
C GLU A 26 2.50 9.39 5.90
N ASN A 27 3.44 10.15 5.41
CA ASN A 27 4.72 9.60 4.98
C ASN A 27 5.62 9.41 6.18
N ASN A 28 6.22 8.24 6.29
CA ASN A 28 7.22 7.96 7.29
C ASN A 28 8.60 8.07 6.66
N TYR A 29 9.25 9.21 6.85
CA TYR A 29 10.57 9.47 6.25
C TYR A 29 11.72 8.86 7.03
N SER A 30 11.47 8.43 8.26
CA SER A 30 12.54 7.94 9.13
C SER A 30 13.17 6.64 8.63
N ASN A 31 12.43 5.84 7.86
CA ASN A 31 12.91 4.56 7.33
C ASN A 31 13.35 4.62 5.87
N LEU A 32 13.28 5.78 5.23
CA LEU A 32 13.62 5.89 3.83
C LEU A 32 15.12 5.88 3.58
N ASN A 33 15.91 6.14 4.62
CA ASN A 33 17.36 6.12 4.56
C ASN A 33 17.95 4.77 4.94
N ASP A 34 17.15 3.80 5.29
CA ASP A 34 17.65 2.48 5.51
C ASP A 34 18.32 2.00 4.24
N ASN A 35 19.52 1.51 4.40
CA ASN A 35 20.24 0.90 3.33
C ASN A 35 19.35 -0.04 2.59
N VAL A 36 18.81 0.46 1.58
CA VAL A 36 18.20 -0.38 0.62
C VAL A 36 19.34 -1.01 -0.09
N SER A 37 19.90 -1.90 0.55
CA SER A 37 20.88 -2.59 -0.08
C SER A 37 20.33 -3.16 -1.33
N THR A 38 20.62 -2.81 -2.22
CA THR A 38 21.71 -3.54 -2.68
C THR A 38 21.36 -4.97 -3.04
N CYS A 39 20.25 -5.46 -2.57
CA CYS A 39 19.80 -6.76 -2.98
C CYS A 39 19.07 -6.71 -4.30
N ALA A 40 19.03 -5.59 -4.94
CA ALA A 40 18.62 -5.54 -6.31
C ALA A 40 19.58 -6.41 -7.08
N ASN A 41 19.07 -7.47 -7.69
CA ASN A 41 19.90 -8.21 -8.57
C ASN A 41 20.31 -7.29 -9.73
N LYS A 42 21.24 -7.74 -10.55
CA LYS A 42 21.80 -6.92 -11.63
C LYS A 42 20.76 -6.44 -12.65
N TYR A 43 19.55 -7.00 -12.64
CA TYR A 43 18.50 -6.63 -13.59
C TYR A 43 17.57 -5.55 -13.05
N TRP A 44 17.42 -5.44 -11.76
CA TRP A 44 16.48 -4.52 -11.13
C TRP A 44 17.22 -3.48 -10.30
N THR A 45 16.99 -2.23 -10.61
CA THR A 45 17.58 -1.10 -9.88
C THR A 45 16.51 -0.41 -9.08
N LEU A 46 16.77 -0.18 -7.81
CA LEU A 46 15.83 0.55 -6.95
C LEU A 46 15.62 1.95 -7.49
N HIS A 47 14.36 2.30 -7.73
CA HIS A 47 13.98 3.61 -8.26
C HIS A 47 13.39 4.49 -7.16
N ASP A 48 12.50 3.92 -6.34
CA ASP A 48 11.80 4.67 -5.31
C ASP A 48 11.41 3.75 -4.16
N LYS A 49 11.34 4.32 -2.97
CA LYS A 49 10.92 3.60 -1.77
C LYS A 49 10.05 4.51 -0.93
N THR A 50 8.90 4.02 -0.53
CA THR A 50 7.99 4.77 0.32
C THR A 50 7.55 3.92 1.50
N ASP A 51 7.28 4.59 2.61
CA ASP A 51 6.67 3.99 3.78
C ASP A 51 5.56 4.94 4.21
N LYS A 52 4.31 4.51 4.08
CA LYS A 52 3.17 5.33 4.42
C LYS A 52 2.44 4.72 5.60
N ILE A 53 2.12 5.55 6.58
CA ILE A 53 1.38 5.16 7.76
C ILE A 53 -0.08 5.52 7.54
N ILE A 54 -0.95 4.53 7.59
CA ILE A 54 -2.39 4.72 7.48
C ILE A 54 -2.98 4.59 8.88
N THR A 55 -3.72 5.62 9.31
CA THR A 55 -4.44 5.59 10.58
C THR A 55 -5.92 5.73 10.27
N TRP A 56 -6.73 4.76 10.69
CA TRP A 56 -8.18 4.83 10.50
C TRP A 56 -8.89 5.03 11.82
N LYS A 57 -9.94 5.83 11.77
CA LYS A 57 -10.58 6.37 12.98
C LYS A 57 -11.69 5.51 13.53
N LYS A 58 -12.21 4.60 12.70
CA LYS A 58 -13.30 3.70 13.09
C LYS A 58 -13.20 2.40 12.31
N ALA A 59 -13.86 1.39 12.82
CA ALA A 59 -13.90 0.10 12.12
C ALA A 59 -14.50 0.28 10.73
N VAL A 60 -13.89 -0.37 9.75
CA VAL A 60 -14.34 -0.33 8.37
C VAL A 60 -14.49 -1.77 7.86
N ALA A 61 -15.20 -1.91 6.75
CA ALA A 61 -15.30 -3.21 6.10
C ALA A 61 -13.97 -3.61 5.46
N ALA A 62 -13.76 -4.90 5.31
CA ALA A 62 -12.52 -5.41 4.71
C ALA A 62 -12.28 -4.84 3.31
N ALA A 63 -13.33 -4.73 2.50
CA ALA A 63 -13.21 -4.17 1.16
C ALA A 63 -12.80 -2.69 1.18
N VAL A 64 -13.26 -1.95 2.19
CA VAL A 64 -12.88 -0.55 2.36
C VAL A 64 -11.41 -0.44 2.75
N LEU A 65 -10.94 -1.27 3.67
CA LEU A 65 -9.51 -1.28 4.02
C LEU A 65 -8.66 -1.65 2.81
N ALA A 66 -9.07 -2.62 2.02
CA ALA A 66 -8.37 -2.98 0.79
C ALA A 66 -8.28 -1.80 -0.18
N GLY A 67 -9.36 -1.04 -0.30
CA GLY A 67 -9.38 0.17 -1.12
C GLY A 67 -8.43 1.25 -0.60
N ILE A 68 -8.35 1.42 0.72
CA ILE A 68 -7.42 2.38 1.33
C ILE A 68 -5.97 1.96 1.05
N ILE A 69 -5.65 0.70 1.25
CA ILE A 69 -4.29 0.19 0.97
C ILE A 69 -3.95 0.38 -0.51
N ALA A 70 -4.87 0.01 -1.40
CA ALA A 70 -4.63 0.12 -2.83
C ALA A 70 -4.44 1.58 -3.28
N SER A 71 -5.08 2.53 -2.61
CA SER A 71 -4.98 3.95 -2.99
C SER A 71 -3.58 4.52 -2.79
N VAL A 72 -2.77 3.92 -1.93
CA VAL A 72 -1.40 4.39 -1.65
C VAL A 72 -0.33 3.55 -2.34
N ILE A 73 -0.72 2.54 -3.12
CA ILE A 73 0.20 1.72 -3.91
C ILE A 73 -0.04 2.00 -5.39
N PRO A 74 0.98 2.41 -6.16
CA PRO A 74 0.77 2.71 -7.58
C PRO A 74 0.28 1.50 -8.36
N LYS A 75 -0.73 1.72 -9.19
CA LYS A 75 -1.25 0.76 -10.18
C LYS A 75 -1.76 -0.56 -9.60
N ILE A 76 -2.14 -0.59 -8.34
CA ILE A 76 -2.74 -1.76 -7.72
C ILE A 76 -4.16 -1.41 -7.29
N GLY A 77 -5.10 -2.30 -7.59
CA GLY A 77 -6.49 -2.13 -7.20
C GLY A 77 -6.86 -2.92 -5.96
N PRO A 78 -8.05 -2.67 -5.38
CA PRO A 78 -8.49 -3.36 -4.18
C PRO A 78 -8.60 -4.88 -4.36
N VAL A 79 -8.94 -5.34 -5.56
CA VAL A 79 -9.05 -6.77 -5.84
C VAL A 79 -7.71 -7.48 -5.63
N THR A 80 -6.62 -6.85 -6.06
CA THR A 80 -5.28 -7.40 -5.87
C THR A 80 -4.93 -7.47 -4.38
N VAL A 81 -5.24 -6.43 -3.61
CA VAL A 81 -4.98 -6.41 -2.17
C VAL A 81 -5.75 -7.54 -1.48
N ILE A 82 -7.02 -7.72 -1.82
CA ILE A 82 -7.85 -8.80 -1.26
C ILE A 82 -7.26 -10.17 -1.62
N ALA A 83 -6.84 -10.34 -2.87
CA ALA A 83 -6.28 -11.61 -3.33
C ALA A 83 -4.97 -11.97 -2.63
N LYS A 84 -4.15 -10.98 -2.29
CA LYS A 84 -2.84 -11.22 -1.66
C LYS A 84 -2.93 -11.37 -0.15
N ILE A 85 -3.70 -10.53 0.52
CA ILE A 85 -3.79 -10.55 1.99
C ILE A 85 -4.86 -11.53 2.46
N GLY A 86 -6.00 -11.53 1.81
CA GLY A 86 -7.16 -12.35 2.18
C GLY A 86 -8.23 -11.55 2.89
N LEU A 87 -9.46 -11.85 2.55
CA LEU A 87 -10.61 -11.11 3.08
C LEU A 87 -10.75 -11.28 4.59
N SER A 88 -10.49 -12.48 5.10
CA SER A 88 -10.58 -12.75 6.54
C SER A 88 -9.56 -11.93 7.33
N ALA A 89 -8.31 -11.89 6.87
CA ALA A 89 -7.27 -11.12 7.53
C ALA A 89 -7.58 -9.62 7.50
N LEU A 90 -8.04 -9.13 6.36
CA LEU A 90 -8.44 -7.73 6.22
C LEU A 90 -9.61 -7.38 7.14
N SER A 91 -10.57 -8.27 7.31
CA SER A 91 -11.70 -8.05 8.21
C SER A 91 -11.26 -7.89 9.66
N VAL A 92 -10.33 -8.73 10.10
CA VAL A 92 -9.81 -8.65 11.46
C VAL A 92 -9.08 -7.34 11.69
N VAL A 93 -8.17 -6.97 10.79
CA VAL A 93 -7.40 -5.73 10.91
C VAL A 93 -8.32 -4.51 10.82
N ALA A 94 -9.27 -4.52 9.90
CA ALA A 94 -10.18 -3.39 9.70
C ALA A 94 -11.04 -3.11 10.93
N SER A 95 -11.37 -4.13 11.70
CA SER A 95 -12.19 -3.98 12.90
C SER A 95 -11.43 -3.45 14.11
N MET A 96 -10.10 -3.47 14.06
CA MET A 96 -9.28 -3.09 15.23
C MET A 96 -9.09 -1.58 15.38
N CYS A 97 -9.42 -0.78 14.40
CA CYS A 97 -9.23 0.68 14.42
C CYS A 97 -7.82 1.10 14.83
N VAL A 98 -6.82 0.45 14.23
CA VAL A 98 -5.41 0.71 14.51
C VAL A 98 -4.75 1.34 13.29
N ASN A 99 -3.48 1.68 13.40
CA ASN A 99 -2.72 2.13 12.25
C ASN A 99 -1.97 0.96 11.62
N GLY A 100 -1.45 1.19 10.43
CA GLY A 100 -0.63 0.23 9.72
C GLY A 100 0.30 0.92 8.75
N HIS A 101 1.37 0.23 8.39
CA HIS A 101 2.35 0.73 7.43
C HIS A 101 2.15 0.05 6.08
N VAL A 102 2.16 0.84 5.02
CA VAL A 102 2.26 0.32 3.66
C VAL A 102 3.62 0.73 3.13
N LYS A 103 4.48 -0.25 2.98
CA LYS A 103 5.83 -0.05 2.46
C LYS A 103 5.85 -0.48 1.00
N CYS A 104 6.41 0.36 0.16
CA CYS A 104 6.46 0.10 -1.27
C CYS A 104 7.86 0.43 -1.79
N ALA A 105 8.45 -0.49 -2.53
CA ALA A 105 9.73 -0.27 -3.20
C ALA A 105 9.55 -0.55 -4.67
N SER A 106 9.86 0.43 -5.50
CA SER A 106 9.75 0.32 -6.95
C SER A 106 11.13 0.12 -7.57
N TYR A 107 11.23 -0.84 -8.44
CA TYR A 107 12.44 -1.19 -9.15
C TYR A 107 12.20 -1.04 -10.66
N VAL A 108 13.24 -0.65 -11.37
CA VAL A 108 13.18 -0.51 -12.82
C VAL A 108 14.22 -1.39 -13.48
N HIS A 109 13.90 -1.86 -14.67
CA HIS A 109 14.82 -2.58 -15.52
C HIS A 109 14.68 -2.05 -16.94
N VAL A 110 15.79 -1.54 -17.47
CA VAL A 110 15.83 -1.02 -18.84
C VAL A 110 16.19 -2.17 -19.77
N MET A 111 15.30 -2.43 -20.72
CA MET A 111 15.51 -3.49 -21.69
C MET A 111 16.45 -3.02 -22.81
N PRO A 112 17.04 -3.95 -23.59
CA PRO A 112 17.92 -3.57 -24.68
C PRO A 112 17.26 -2.70 -25.76
N ASP A 113 15.93 -2.78 -25.90
CA ASP A 113 15.17 -1.96 -26.85
C ASP A 113 14.78 -0.60 -26.27
N ALA A 114 15.34 -0.22 -25.12
CA ALA A 114 15.06 1.02 -24.40
C ALA A 114 13.68 1.05 -23.73
N SER A 115 12.89 -0.01 -23.76
CA SER A 115 11.67 -0.10 -22.96
C SER A 115 12.02 -0.29 -21.49
N VAL A 116 11.15 0.15 -20.60
CA VAL A 116 11.36 0.07 -19.16
C VAL A 116 10.29 -0.81 -18.56
N LYS A 117 10.73 -1.79 -17.77
CA LYS A 117 9.83 -2.61 -16.95
C LYS A 117 9.91 -2.15 -15.51
N VAL A 118 8.80 -2.17 -14.82
CA VAL A 118 8.69 -1.73 -13.44
C VAL A 118 8.19 -2.89 -12.59
N LYS A 119 8.84 -3.10 -11.46
CA LYS A 119 8.39 -4.03 -10.44
C LYS A 119 8.16 -3.25 -9.15
N CYS A 120 7.02 -3.46 -8.53
CA CYS A 120 6.72 -2.88 -7.23
C CYS A 120 6.60 -4.00 -6.20
N ASN A 121 7.40 -3.93 -5.16
CA ASN A 121 7.24 -4.80 -3.99
C ASN A 121 6.55 -4.00 -2.90
N TRP A 122 5.48 -4.55 -2.35
CA TRP A 122 4.75 -3.84 -1.31
C TRP A 122 4.44 -4.77 -0.14
N THR A 123 4.34 -4.18 1.04
CA THR A 123 4.07 -4.88 2.29
C THR A 123 3.05 -4.06 3.08
N PHE A 124 2.07 -4.73 3.67
CA PHE A 124 1.17 -4.12 4.62
C PHE A 124 1.47 -4.69 6.01
N ALA A 125 1.84 -3.81 6.93
CA ALA A 125 2.18 -4.18 8.29
C ALA A 125 1.27 -3.45 9.27
N PRO A 126 0.18 -4.08 9.73
CA PRO A 126 -0.66 -3.46 10.76
C PRO A 126 0.11 -3.34 12.07
N ALA A 127 -0.28 -2.37 12.90
CA ALA A 127 0.38 -2.14 14.19
C ALA A 127 0.27 -3.35 15.12
N LYS A 128 -0.79 -4.12 14.96
CA LYS A 128 -1.00 -5.37 15.69
C LYS A 128 -1.22 -6.50 14.72
N GLY A 129 -0.62 -7.64 14.98
CA GLY A 129 -0.76 -8.81 14.14
C GLY A 129 0.40 -8.98 13.19
N GLU A 130 0.19 -9.81 12.18
CA GLU A 130 1.24 -10.19 11.25
C GLU A 130 1.39 -9.18 10.13
N SER A 131 2.60 -9.07 9.62
CA SER A 131 2.84 -8.36 8.37
C SER A 131 2.46 -9.24 7.19
N TYR A 132 1.96 -8.62 6.13
CA TYR A 132 1.56 -9.30 4.89
C TYR A 132 2.45 -8.82 3.75
N GLY A 133 3.11 -9.77 3.12
CA GLY A 133 4.05 -9.52 2.04
C GLY A 133 5.48 -9.88 2.42
N PRO A 134 6.47 -9.45 1.62
CA PRO A 134 6.31 -8.57 0.45
C PRO A 134 5.63 -9.27 -0.73
N PHE A 135 4.81 -8.52 -1.43
CA PHE A 135 4.16 -8.98 -2.66
C PHE A 135 4.74 -8.21 -3.84
N SER A 136 4.79 -8.85 -4.99
CA SER A 136 5.36 -8.24 -6.20
C SER A 136 4.28 -7.97 -7.23
N ALA A 137 4.33 -6.81 -7.84
CA ALA A 137 3.50 -6.46 -8.98
C ALA A 137 4.41 -5.98 -10.11
N TYR A 138 4.09 -6.35 -11.34
CA TYR A 138 4.88 -6.03 -12.53
C TYR A 138 4.05 -5.21 -13.49
N TYR A 139 4.66 -4.21 -14.10
CA TYR A 139 4.00 -3.33 -15.05
C TYR A 139 4.66 -3.34 -16.41
#